data_b6be086df7ded8497fe9f878627a8a1a
#
_entry.id   b6be086df7ded8497fe9f878627a8a1a
#
_cell.length_a   1.000
_cell.length_b   1.000
_cell.length_c   1.000
_cell.angle_alpha   90.00
_cell.angle_beta   90.00
_cell.angle_gamma   90.00
#
_symmetry.space_group_name_H-M   'P 1'
#
loop_
_entity.id
_entity.type
_entity.pdbx_description
1 polymer ?
#
loop_
_entity_poly.entity_id
_entity_poly.type
_entity_poly.pdbx_seq_one_letter_code
_entity_poly.pdbx_strand_id
1 'polypeptide(L)'
;MPVKRMLEAGVTVAVGCDGACSSDGQDILEAMKLATTLPCITTSEYRDWPNPRQAALTLAAKNGYAAVGMRGEAGELAVGMAADVSLWDLTALSLLPRTDPLNLLILGSRTQAPDAGSALDIVFCRGIPVVRGGSPVGVDLKALRKTLAASVPAYRDPAITDPCRDPQTKASEVEYRAAMGLDVQGQQEPTPPALGTYEQGRVLYDSTIA
;
A
#
# COMPACT_ATOMS: atom_id res chain seq x y z
N MET A 1 13.50 1.29 -10.27
CA MET A 1 13.82 2.73 -10.41
C MET A 1 15.13 3.02 -9.70
N PRO A 2 16.11 3.74 -10.30
CA PRO A 2 17.42 3.97 -9.72
C PRO A 2 17.42 5.12 -8.70
N VAL A 3 16.76 4.91 -7.56
CA VAL A 3 16.53 5.94 -6.52
C VAL A 3 17.82 6.64 -6.08
N LYS A 4 18.88 5.87 -5.80
CA LYS A 4 20.18 6.44 -5.40
C LYS A 4 20.72 7.43 -6.44
N ARG A 5 20.76 7.03 -7.71
CA ARG A 5 21.26 7.87 -8.81
C ARG A 5 20.43 9.15 -8.99
N MET A 6 19.11 9.05 -8.78
CA MET A 6 18.21 10.21 -8.84
C MET A 6 18.51 11.19 -7.68
N LEU A 7 18.69 10.67 -6.46
CA LEU A 7 19.03 11.49 -5.29
C LEU A 7 20.41 12.15 -5.46
N GLU A 8 21.41 11.42 -5.95
CA GLU A 8 22.75 11.94 -6.24
C GLU A 8 22.73 13.03 -7.34
N ALA A 9 21.82 12.92 -8.30
CA ALA A 9 21.57 13.93 -9.32
C ALA A 9 20.75 15.15 -8.81
N GLY A 10 20.41 15.19 -7.53
CA GLY A 10 19.64 16.30 -6.93
C GLY A 10 18.13 16.23 -7.19
N VAL A 11 17.62 15.12 -7.73
CA VAL A 11 16.18 14.95 -7.96
C VAL A 11 15.46 14.73 -6.63
N THR A 12 14.37 15.44 -6.41
CA THR A 12 13.49 15.19 -5.26
C THR A 12 12.67 13.93 -5.51
N VAL A 13 13.06 12.83 -4.90
CA VAL A 13 12.34 11.56 -4.98
C VAL A 13 11.44 11.41 -3.76
N ALA A 14 10.16 11.14 -3.98
CA ALA A 14 9.18 10.86 -2.93
C ALA A 14 8.57 9.47 -3.11
N VAL A 15 8.05 8.89 -2.02
CA VAL A 15 7.33 7.62 -2.00
C VAL A 15 5.86 7.86 -1.76
N GLY A 16 5.01 7.21 -2.52
CA GLY A 16 3.56 7.20 -2.39
C GLY A 16 2.99 5.81 -2.65
N CYS A 17 1.71 5.63 -2.33
CA CYS A 17 1.02 4.34 -2.46
C CYS A 17 0.41 4.10 -3.84
N ASP A 18 0.42 5.12 -4.74
CA ASP A 18 -0.34 5.11 -5.99
C ASP A 18 -1.87 5.04 -5.75
N GLY A 19 -2.65 4.81 -6.77
CA GLY A 19 -4.09 4.66 -6.65
C GLY A 19 -4.52 3.30 -6.12
N ALA A 20 -5.66 3.25 -5.42
CA ALA A 20 -6.21 2.00 -4.90
C ALA A 20 -6.53 0.98 -6.00
N CYS A 21 -6.76 1.43 -7.24
CA CYS A 21 -6.94 0.56 -8.39
C CYS A 21 -5.65 -0.13 -8.86
N SER A 22 -4.47 0.38 -8.46
CA SER A 22 -3.17 -0.14 -8.88
C SER A 22 -2.52 -1.01 -7.80
N SER A 23 -2.75 -0.70 -6.52
CA SER A 23 -2.07 -1.37 -5.40
C SER A 23 -3.02 -1.97 -4.37
N ASP A 24 -4.35 -1.89 -4.57
CA ASP A 24 -5.42 -2.30 -3.66
C ASP A 24 -5.31 -1.73 -2.23
N GLY A 25 -4.10 -1.54 -1.72
CA GLY A 25 -3.81 -0.97 -0.42
C GLY A 25 -3.33 0.49 -0.50
N GLN A 26 -3.60 1.26 0.56
CA GLN A 26 -3.10 2.63 0.74
C GLN A 26 -2.20 2.69 1.98
N ASP A 27 -1.31 1.69 2.12
CA ASP A 27 -0.40 1.59 3.25
C ASP A 27 0.98 2.16 2.91
N ILE A 28 1.26 3.35 3.42
CA ILE A 28 2.55 4.03 3.19
C ILE A 28 3.74 3.26 3.80
N LEU A 29 3.54 2.46 4.86
CA LEU A 29 4.61 1.62 5.41
C LEU A 29 5.00 0.52 4.42
N GLU A 30 4.02 -0.05 3.71
CA GLU A 30 4.29 -1.02 2.65
C GLU A 30 5.06 -0.38 1.49
N ALA A 31 4.66 0.80 1.05
CA ALA A 31 5.38 1.53 0.00
C ALA A 31 6.82 1.85 0.42
N MET A 32 7.05 2.27 1.67
CA MET A 32 8.39 2.48 2.23
C MET A 32 9.20 1.18 2.29
N LYS A 33 8.58 0.07 2.70
CA LYS A 33 9.21 -1.25 2.71
C LYS A 33 9.65 -1.68 1.31
N LEU A 34 8.78 -1.52 0.31
CA LEU A 34 9.11 -1.81 -1.08
C LEU A 34 10.24 -0.91 -1.59
N ALA A 35 10.24 0.37 -1.24
CA ALA A 35 11.34 1.28 -1.60
C ALA A 35 12.70 0.85 -1.04
N THR A 36 12.72 0.18 0.12
CA THR A 36 13.96 -0.34 0.73
C THR A 36 14.37 -1.71 0.20
N THR A 37 13.43 -2.55 -0.23
CA THR A 37 13.70 -3.96 -0.55
C THR A 37 13.79 -4.23 -2.05
N LEU A 38 12.97 -3.59 -2.89
CA LEU A 38 12.98 -3.81 -4.36
C LEU A 38 14.31 -3.49 -5.05
N PRO A 39 15.15 -2.55 -4.59
CA PRO A 39 16.45 -2.32 -5.21
C PRO A 39 17.34 -3.55 -5.28
N CYS A 40 17.13 -4.57 -4.44
CA CYS A 40 17.85 -5.85 -4.50
C CYS A 40 17.75 -6.55 -5.87
N ILE A 41 16.71 -6.27 -6.65
CA ILE A 41 16.52 -6.83 -7.98
C ILE A 41 17.46 -6.18 -9.01
N THR A 42 17.87 -4.93 -8.76
CA THR A 42 18.66 -4.13 -9.72
C THR A 42 20.13 -4.03 -9.35
N THR A 43 20.47 -4.21 -8.08
CA THR A 43 21.86 -4.16 -7.59
C THR A 43 22.04 -5.09 -6.39
N SER A 44 23.18 -5.80 -6.36
CA SER A 44 23.61 -6.60 -5.21
C SER A 44 24.31 -5.78 -4.12
N GLU A 45 24.69 -4.53 -4.41
CA GLU A 45 25.31 -3.65 -3.43
C GLU A 45 24.25 -3.04 -2.50
N TYR A 46 24.09 -3.64 -1.33
CA TYR A 46 23.05 -3.23 -0.36
C TYR A 46 23.21 -1.80 0.17
N ARG A 47 24.42 -1.23 0.11
CA ARG A 47 24.69 0.16 0.48
C ARG A 47 24.04 1.18 -0.48
N ASP A 48 23.65 0.72 -1.66
CA ASP A 48 22.96 1.52 -2.66
C ASP A 48 21.44 1.56 -2.43
N TRP A 49 20.93 0.73 -1.53
CA TRP A 49 19.51 0.69 -1.25
C TRP A 49 19.13 1.76 -0.22
N PRO A 50 18.00 2.44 -0.40
CA PRO A 50 17.46 3.30 0.64
C PRO A 50 17.24 2.48 1.92
N ASN A 51 17.83 2.92 3.03
CA ASN A 51 17.57 2.28 4.30
C ASN A 51 16.21 2.74 4.88
N PRO A 52 15.61 2.01 5.86
CA PRO A 52 14.32 2.37 6.44
C PRO A 52 14.25 3.80 6.97
N ARG A 53 15.32 4.31 7.61
CA ARG A 53 15.37 5.69 8.08
C ARG A 53 15.28 6.70 6.92
N GLN A 54 15.99 6.47 5.83
CA GLN A 54 15.92 7.32 4.64
C GLN A 54 14.53 7.23 3.98
N ALA A 55 13.95 6.03 3.88
CA ALA A 55 12.61 5.85 3.35
C ALA A 55 11.55 6.61 4.16
N ALA A 56 11.60 6.53 5.50
CA ALA A 56 10.65 7.21 6.36
C ALA A 56 10.86 8.73 6.39
N LEU A 57 12.05 9.18 6.80
CA LEU A 57 12.29 10.58 7.13
C LEU A 57 12.54 11.44 5.89
N THR A 58 13.12 10.86 4.84
CA THR A 58 13.45 11.61 3.62
C THR A 58 12.42 11.37 2.54
N LEU A 59 12.24 10.15 2.07
CA LEU A 59 11.43 9.88 0.88
C LEU A 59 9.94 10.05 1.15
N ALA A 60 9.41 9.53 2.25
CA ALA A 60 7.98 9.61 2.55
C ALA A 60 7.60 10.95 3.19
N ALA A 61 8.36 11.42 4.19
CA ALA A 61 8.02 12.66 4.92
C ALA A 61 8.54 13.91 4.19
N LYS A 62 9.82 14.25 4.34
CA LYS A 62 10.40 15.51 3.84
C LYS A 62 10.20 15.72 2.35
N ASN A 63 10.54 14.72 1.54
CA ASN A 63 10.40 14.80 0.08
C ASN A 63 8.94 14.65 -0.36
N GLY A 64 8.11 13.91 0.38
CA GLY A 64 6.67 13.85 0.13
C GLY A 64 6.03 15.23 0.16
N TYR A 65 6.26 16.00 1.20
CA TYR A 65 5.78 17.38 1.30
C TYR A 65 6.45 18.32 0.28
N ALA A 66 7.73 18.12 0.01
CA ALA A 66 8.42 18.92 -1.02
C ALA A 66 7.85 18.68 -2.43
N ALA A 67 7.42 17.46 -2.74
CA ALA A 67 6.84 17.10 -4.04
C ALA A 67 5.47 17.78 -4.28
N VAL A 68 4.72 18.07 -3.22
CA VAL A 68 3.44 18.80 -3.29
C VAL A 68 3.58 20.30 -3.05
N GLY A 69 4.79 20.83 -3.06
CA GLY A 69 5.05 22.27 -2.96
C GLY A 69 5.13 22.83 -1.52
N MET A 70 5.11 21.97 -0.49
CA MET A 70 5.13 22.34 0.93
C MET A 70 6.53 22.20 1.57
N ARG A 71 7.59 22.37 0.80
CA ARG A 71 8.96 22.32 1.29
C ARG A 71 9.21 23.41 2.36
N GLY A 72 9.66 23.00 3.55
CA GLY A 72 9.90 23.89 4.66
C GLY A 72 8.66 24.29 5.47
N GLU A 73 7.47 23.76 5.13
CA GLU A 73 6.23 23.97 5.87
C GLU A 73 5.82 22.74 6.68
N ALA A 74 6.18 21.56 6.21
CA ALA A 74 5.82 20.28 6.82
C ALA A 74 6.85 19.19 6.49
N GLY A 75 6.66 17.99 7.08
CA GLY A 75 7.48 16.80 6.82
C GLY A 75 8.71 16.64 7.73
N GLU A 76 8.91 17.54 8.68
CA GLU A 76 9.98 17.47 9.70
C GLU A 76 9.42 17.93 11.06
N LEU A 77 9.97 17.37 12.14
CA LEU A 77 9.67 17.84 13.49
C LEU A 77 10.58 19.03 13.83
N ALA A 78 10.10 20.22 13.52
CA ALA A 78 10.83 21.46 13.82
C ALA A 78 9.85 22.57 14.22
N VAL A 79 10.35 23.55 14.98
CA VAL A 79 9.56 24.72 15.39
C VAL A 79 9.12 25.51 14.16
N GLY A 80 7.83 25.81 14.07
CA GLY A 80 7.23 26.54 12.94
C GLY A 80 6.72 25.66 11.81
N MET A 81 7.00 24.36 11.82
CA MET A 81 6.45 23.40 10.87
C MET A 81 5.03 22.96 11.25
N ALA A 82 4.26 22.52 10.26
CA ALA A 82 2.96 21.89 10.50
C ALA A 82 3.11 20.67 11.42
N ALA A 83 2.24 20.57 12.42
CA ALA A 83 2.24 19.46 13.37
C ALA A 83 1.53 18.23 12.76
N ASP A 84 2.13 17.67 11.72
CA ASP A 84 1.74 16.40 11.11
C ASP A 84 2.62 15.31 11.73
N VAL A 85 2.05 14.59 12.72
CA VAL A 85 2.81 13.67 13.58
C VAL A 85 2.05 12.37 13.76
N SER A 86 2.73 11.25 13.62
CA SER A 86 2.22 9.94 14.01
C SER A 86 2.95 9.42 15.24
N LEU A 87 2.17 8.91 16.20
CA LEU A 87 2.66 8.25 17.41
C LEU A 87 2.42 6.74 17.30
N TRP A 88 3.43 5.98 17.69
CA TRP A 88 3.43 4.53 17.54
C TRP A 88 3.69 3.85 18.86
N ASP A 89 2.87 2.84 19.20
CA ASP A 89 3.07 2.01 20.39
C ASP A 89 4.18 0.98 20.12
N LEU A 90 5.35 1.24 20.69
CA LEU A 90 6.50 0.34 20.59
C LEU A 90 6.37 -0.94 21.45
N THR A 91 5.26 -1.14 22.17
CA THR A 91 4.99 -2.38 22.89
C THR A 91 4.24 -3.41 22.06
N ALA A 92 3.75 -3.01 20.87
CA ALA A 92 3.09 -3.92 19.94
C ALA A 92 3.96 -5.13 19.59
N LEU A 93 3.38 -6.32 19.54
CA LEU A 93 4.12 -7.57 19.28
C LEU A 93 4.90 -7.55 17.96
N SER A 94 4.37 -6.86 16.94
CA SER A 94 5.04 -6.70 15.63
C SER A 94 6.35 -5.91 15.72
N LEU A 95 6.58 -5.16 16.81
CA LEU A 95 7.76 -4.35 17.07
C LEU A 95 8.68 -4.94 18.15
N LEU A 96 8.52 -6.20 18.47
CA LEU A 96 9.35 -6.89 19.45
C LEU A 96 10.24 -7.97 18.78
N PRO A 97 11.47 -8.23 19.32
CA PRO A 97 12.16 -7.45 20.34
C PRO A 97 12.58 -6.08 19.82
N ARG A 98 12.60 -5.06 20.71
CA ARG A 98 12.96 -3.70 20.33
C ARG A 98 14.45 -3.61 19.99
N THR A 99 14.76 -3.47 18.72
CA THR A 99 16.10 -3.22 18.20
C THR A 99 16.18 -1.79 17.67
N ASP A 100 15.89 -1.57 16.40
CA ASP A 100 15.77 -0.25 15.80
C ASP A 100 14.28 0.03 15.51
N PRO A 101 13.64 1.02 16.20
CA PRO A 101 12.21 1.27 16.04
C PRO A 101 11.78 1.62 14.62
N LEU A 102 12.59 2.35 13.86
CA LEU A 102 12.26 2.70 12.48
C LEU A 102 12.36 1.49 11.54
N ASN A 103 13.39 0.66 11.72
CA ASN A 103 13.52 -0.57 10.95
C ASN A 103 12.33 -1.50 11.22
N LEU A 104 11.98 -1.70 12.49
CA LEU A 104 10.86 -2.54 12.86
C LEU A 104 9.53 -2.00 12.34
N LEU A 105 9.31 -0.69 12.46
CA LEU A 105 8.11 -0.03 11.97
C LEU A 105 7.92 -0.23 10.46
N ILE A 106 8.96 0.00 9.67
CA ILE A 106 8.86 -0.04 8.21
C ILE A 106 8.89 -1.47 7.68
N LEU A 107 9.73 -2.34 8.23
CA LEU A 107 9.89 -3.69 7.72
C LEU A 107 8.89 -4.68 8.32
N GLY A 108 8.40 -4.46 9.53
CA GLY A 108 7.58 -5.40 10.30
C GLY A 108 6.16 -4.95 10.58
N SER A 109 5.85 -3.65 10.59
CA SER A 109 4.53 -3.14 10.96
C SER A 109 3.62 -2.92 9.75
N ARG A 110 2.32 -2.77 10.03
CA ARG A 110 1.29 -2.34 9.07
C ARG A 110 0.36 -1.34 9.74
N THR A 111 -0.11 -0.36 8.99
CA THR A 111 -1.05 0.65 9.49
C THR A 111 -2.48 0.14 9.56
N GLN A 112 -2.85 -0.85 8.74
CA GLN A 112 -4.23 -1.22 8.45
C GLN A 112 -4.81 -2.35 9.30
N ALA A 113 -4.37 -2.55 10.53
CA ALA A 113 -4.93 -3.62 11.35
C ALA A 113 -5.20 -3.18 12.80
N PRO A 114 -6.14 -2.24 13.05
CA PRO A 114 -6.45 -1.84 14.41
C PRO A 114 -6.91 -3.02 15.29
N ASP A 115 -7.65 -3.96 14.70
CA ASP A 115 -8.14 -5.15 15.41
C ASP A 115 -7.07 -6.27 15.55
N ALA A 116 -5.95 -6.17 14.85
CA ALA A 116 -4.88 -7.18 14.82
C ALA A 116 -3.56 -6.69 15.42
N GLY A 117 -3.59 -5.62 16.23
CA GLY A 117 -2.40 -5.11 16.91
C GLY A 117 -1.56 -4.16 16.06
N SER A 118 -2.21 -3.25 15.32
CA SER A 118 -1.51 -2.11 14.72
C SER A 118 -0.77 -1.34 15.81
N ALA A 119 0.49 -1.05 15.56
CA ALA A 119 1.29 -0.21 16.45
C ALA A 119 0.92 1.28 16.34
N LEU A 120 0.12 1.69 15.35
CA LEU A 120 -0.30 3.07 15.18
C LEU A 120 -1.31 3.45 16.29
N ASP A 121 -0.94 4.44 17.10
CA ASP A 121 -1.79 4.92 18.18
C ASP A 121 -2.51 6.24 17.80
N ILE A 122 -1.77 7.30 17.55
CA ILE A 122 -2.35 8.62 17.27
C ILE A 122 -1.74 9.21 15.99
N VAL A 123 -2.58 9.85 15.18
CA VAL A 123 -2.11 10.70 14.07
C VAL A 123 -2.69 12.09 14.23
N PHE A 124 -1.82 13.09 14.18
CA PHE A 124 -2.18 14.50 14.08
C PHE A 124 -1.99 14.99 12.65
N CYS A 125 -2.95 15.75 12.16
CA CYS A 125 -2.85 16.54 10.94
C CYS A 125 -3.00 18.01 11.32
N ARG A 126 -1.94 18.79 11.12
CA ARG A 126 -1.85 20.20 11.57
C ARG A 126 -2.26 20.40 13.03
N GLY A 127 -1.85 19.47 13.89
CA GLY A 127 -2.15 19.48 15.31
C GLY A 127 -3.54 18.98 15.70
N ILE A 128 -4.39 18.62 14.74
CA ILE A 128 -5.72 18.06 14.98
C ILE A 128 -5.61 16.54 14.96
N PRO A 129 -6.07 15.80 15.99
CA PRO A 129 -6.04 14.34 15.98
C PRO A 129 -7.05 13.81 14.96
N VAL A 130 -6.58 13.07 13.96
CA VAL A 130 -7.39 12.43 12.93
C VAL A 130 -7.48 10.92 13.11
N VAL A 131 -6.54 10.33 13.87
CA VAL A 131 -6.56 8.94 14.34
C VAL A 131 -6.30 8.92 15.82
N ARG A 132 -6.99 8.05 16.57
CA ARG A 132 -6.78 7.81 18.00
C ARG A 132 -7.02 6.34 18.32
N GLY A 133 -6.09 5.71 19.05
CA GLY A 133 -6.17 4.28 19.33
C GLY A 133 -6.24 3.44 18.06
N GLY A 134 -5.50 3.82 17.01
CA GLY A 134 -5.50 3.15 15.71
C GLY A 134 -6.78 3.32 14.87
N SER A 135 -7.77 4.09 15.33
CA SER A 135 -9.05 4.28 14.64
C SER A 135 -9.25 5.74 14.20
N PRO A 136 -9.83 5.99 13.02
CA PRO A 136 -10.10 7.34 12.55
C PRO A 136 -11.12 8.05 13.44
N VAL A 137 -10.82 9.32 13.78
CA VAL A 137 -11.68 10.15 14.63
C VAL A 137 -12.89 10.64 13.84
N GLY A 138 -14.09 10.51 14.45
CA GLY A 138 -15.33 11.01 13.85
C GLY A 138 -15.91 10.13 12.74
N VAL A 139 -15.37 8.93 12.51
CA VAL A 139 -15.88 7.97 11.52
C VAL A 139 -16.57 6.81 12.21
N ASP A 140 -17.85 6.59 11.90
CA ASP A 140 -18.54 5.36 12.29
C ASP A 140 -18.12 4.20 11.36
N LEU A 141 -17.10 3.48 11.78
CA LEU A 141 -16.57 2.34 11.01
C LEU A 141 -17.61 1.24 10.82
N LYS A 142 -18.55 1.06 11.75
CA LYS A 142 -19.62 0.05 11.64
C LYS A 142 -20.60 0.43 10.53
N ALA A 143 -21.04 1.67 10.51
CA ALA A 143 -21.90 2.20 9.45
C ALA A 143 -21.19 2.16 8.09
N LEU A 144 -19.93 2.59 8.05
CA LEU A 144 -19.11 2.55 6.83
C LEU A 144 -18.96 1.12 6.27
N ARG A 145 -18.60 0.15 7.12
CA ARG A 145 -18.48 -1.27 6.71
C ARG A 145 -19.82 -1.80 6.15
N LYS A 146 -20.94 -1.44 6.77
CA LYS A 146 -22.28 -1.82 6.30
C LYS A 146 -22.59 -1.22 4.91
N THR A 147 -22.27 0.06 4.71
CA THR A 147 -22.46 0.73 3.42
C THR A 147 -21.60 0.11 2.33
N LEU A 148 -20.33 -0.13 2.60
CA LEU A 148 -19.41 -0.76 1.66
C LEU A 148 -19.87 -2.19 1.30
N ALA A 149 -20.28 -2.99 2.29
CA ALA A 149 -20.79 -4.34 2.02
C ALA A 149 -22.05 -4.32 1.14
N ALA A 150 -22.92 -3.32 1.30
CA ALA A 150 -24.11 -3.16 0.47
C ALA A 150 -23.78 -2.73 -0.98
N SER A 151 -22.66 -2.07 -1.21
CA SER A 151 -22.22 -1.64 -2.56
C SER A 151 -21.53 -2.73 -3.36
N VAL A 152 -21.02 -3.80 -2.71
CA VAL A 152 -20.31 -4.91 -3.36
C VAL A 152 -21.08 -5.56 -4.52
N PRO A 153 -22.41 -5.80 -4.43
CA PRO A 153 -23.17 -6.38 -5.56
C PRO A 153 -23.08 -5.55 -6.84
N ALA A 154 -23.10 -4.21 -6.73
CA ALA A 154 -22.97 -3.32 -7.90
C ALA A 154 -21.60 -3.44 -8.57
N TYR A 155 -20.53 -3.66 -7.78
CA TYR A 155 -19.17 -3.87 -8.31
C TYR A 155 -18.94 -5.30 -8.85
N ARG A 156 -19.84 -6.23 -8.54
CA ARG A 156 -19.78 -7.61 -9.04
C ARG A 156 -20.59 -7.82 -10.32
N ASP A 157 -21.19 -6.78 -10.87
CA ASP A 157 -21.81 -6.88 -12.19
C ASP A 157 -20.72 -7.24 -13.21
N PRO A 158 -20.80 -8.41 -13.86
CA PRO A 158 -19.81 -8.85 -14.84
C PRO A 158 -19.63 -7.87 -16.00
N ALA A 159 -20.65 -7.08 -16.31
CA ALA A 159 -20.57 -6.05 -17.35
C ALA A 159 -19.69 -4.84 -16.92
N ILE A 160 -19.55 -4.61 -15.60
CA ILE A 160 -18.78 -3.47 -15.06
C ILE A 160 -17.38 -3.89 -14.60
N THR A 161 -17.21 -5.14 -14.12
CA THR A 161 -16.02 -5.56 -13.35
C THR A 161 -15.04 -6.46 -14.09
N ASP A 162 -15.40 -6.94 -15.28
CA ASP A 162 -14.49 -7.78 -16.07
C ASP A 162 -14.19 -7.14 -17.42
N PRO A 163 -13.18 -6.23 -17.48
CA PRO A 163 -12.77 -5.67 -18.75
C PRO A 163 -12.28 -6.73 -19.73
N CYS A 164 -11.87 -7.92 -19.25
CA CYS A 164 -11.52 -9.06 -20.10
C CYS A 164 -12.75 -9.71 -20.76
N ARG A 165 -13.96 -9.39 -20.31
CA ARG A 165 -15.21 -9.84 -20.96
C ARG A 165 -15.69 -8.89 -22.06
N ASP A 166 -15.17 -7.67 -22.12
CA ASP A 166 -15.44 -6.80 -23.26
C ASP A 166 -14.89 -7.44 -24.55
N PRO A 167 -15.73 -7.68 -25.57
CA PRO A 167 -15.30 -8.26 -26.83
C PRO A 167 -14.15 -7.51 -27.51
N GLN A 168 -14.08 -6.19 -27.35
CA GLN A 168 -13.00 -5.37 -27.90
C GLN A 168 -11.68 -5.60 -27.15
N THR A 169 -11.71 -5.74 -25.82
CA THR A 169 -10.52 -6.04 -25.01
C THR A 169 -10.01 -7.46 -25.29
N LYS A 170 -10.91 -8.42 -25.47
CA LYS A 170 -10.52 -9.79 -25.87
C LYS A 170 -9.89 -9.82 -27.26
N ALA A 171 -10.42 -9.07 -28.21
CA ALA A 171 -9.83 -8.98 -29.54
C ALA A 171 -8.42 -8.38 -29.48
N SER A 172 -8.22 -7.32 -28.70
CA SER A 172 -6.89 -6.70 -28.51
C SER A 172 -5.91 -7.62 -27.82
N GLU A 173 -6.36 -8.44 -26.85
CA GLU A 173 -5.49 -9.42 -26.18
C GLU A 173 -5.06 -10.53 -27.14
N VAL A 174 -5.97 -11.00 -27.99
CA VAL A 174 -5.66 -12.01 -29.00
C VAL A 174 -4.66 -11.47 -30.01
N GLU A 175 -4.84 -10.23 -30.48
CA GLU A 175 -3.89 -9.56 -31.38
C GLU A 175 -2.52 -9.37 -30.72
N TYR A 176 -2.49 -8.93 -29.46
CA TYR A 176 -1.25 -8.77 -28.70
C TYR A 176 -0.51 -10.10 -28.52
N ARG A 177 -1.20 -11.17 -28.15
CA ARG A 177 -0.61 -12.51 -28.02
C ARG A 177 -0.06 -13.04 -29.33
N ALA A 178 -0.80 -12.85 -30.40
CA ALA A 178 -0.36 -13.23 -31.75
C ALA A 178 0.90 -12.47 -32.18
N ALA A 179 0.96 -11.15 -31.92
CA ALA A 179 2.13 -10.33 -32.21
C ALA A 179 3.37 -10.75 -31.36
N MET A 180 3.17 -11.29 -30.17
CA MET A 180 4.23 -11.79 -29.28
C MET A 180 4.62 -13.24 -29.57
N GLY A 181 4.01 -13.91 -30.56
CA GLY A 181 4.27 -15.32 -30.89
C GLY A 181 3.78 -16.30 -29.80
N LEU A 182 2.85 -15.87 -28.93
CA LEU A 182 2.25 -16.70 -27.91
C LEU A 182 1.08 -17.47 -28.53
N ASP A 183 1.17 -18.81 -28.49
CA ASP A 183 0.16 -19.68 -29.09
C ASP A 183 -1.22 -19.47 -28.42
N VAL A 184 -2.20 -19.08 -29.25
CA VAL A 184 -3.57 -18.79 -28.80
C VAL A 184 -4.47 -20.03 -28.90
N GLN A 185 -3.96 -21.14 -29.44
CA GLN A 185 -4.74 -22.34 -29.67
C GLN A 185 -4.52 -23.39 -28.57
N GLY A 186 -5.54 -23.61 -27.77
CA GLY A 186 -5.70 -24.84 -27.00
C GLY A 186 -5.68 -24.78 -25.48
N GLN A 187 -5.54 -23.64 -24.86
CA GLN A 187 -5.83 -23.55 -23.43
C GLN A 187 -7.33 -23.26 -23.23
N GLN A 188 -8.10 -24.28 -22.83
CA GLN A 188 -9.36 -24.04 -22.16
C GLN A 188 -9.08 -23.05 -21.03
N GLU A 189 -9.75 -21.90 -21.04
CA GLU A 189 -9.69 -20.98 -19.90
C GLU A 189 -9.93 -21.81 -18.64
N PRO A 190 -9.02 -21.82 -17.66
CA PRO A 190 -9.32 -22.47 -16.40
C PRO A 190 -10.59 -21.82 -15.90
N THR A 191 -11.61 -22.62 -15.65
CA THR A 191 -12.83 -22.15 -14.99
C THR A 191 -12.36 -21.40 -13.76
N PRO A 192 -12.62 -20.09 -13.62
CA PRO A 192 -12.18 -19.37 -12.45
C PRO A 192 -12.68 -20.13 -11.23
N PRO A 193 -11.85 -20.39 -10.22
CA PRO A 193 -12.28 -21.08 -9.03
C PRO A 193 -13.49 -20.34 -8.51
N ALA A 194 -14.56 -21.10 -8.18
CA ALA A 194 -15.77 -20.53 -7.63
C ALA A 194 -15.36 -19.60 -6.49
N LEU A 195 -15.63 -18.30 -6.64
CA LEU A 195 -15.31 -17.30 -5.62
C LEU A 195 -15.92 -17.81 -4.33
N GLY A 196 -15.07 -18.11 -3.34
CA GLY A 196 -15.47 -18.65 -2.07
C GLY A 196 -16.60 -17.81 -1.48
N THR A 197 -17.62 -18.47 -0.95
CA THR A 197 -18.72 -17.80 -0.26
C THR A 197 -18.21 -17.06 0.94
N TYR A 198 -18.51 -15.77 1.01
CA TYR A 198 -18.21 -14.93 2.17
C TYR A 198 -19.26 -15.24 3.25
N GLU A 199 -18.91 -16.07 4.23
CA GLU A 199 -19.68 -16.20 5.45
C GLU A 199 -18.91 -15.60 6.62
N GLN A 200 -19.57 -14.73 7.36
CA GLN A 200 -19.06 -14.11 8.60
C GLN A 200 -17.67 -13.45 8.50
N GLY A 201 -17.32 -12.87 7.35
CA GLY A 201 -16.05 -12.15 7.17
C GLY A 201 -14.83 -13.05 6.98
N ARG A 202 -14.99 -14.34 6.74
CA ARG A 202 -13.94 -15.27 6.37
C ARG A 202 -14.08 -15.71 4.93
N VAL A 203 -12.95 -15.73 4.21
CA VAL A 203 -12.88 -16.39 2.89
C VAL A 203 -12.70 -17.88 3.15
N LEU A 204 -13.72 -18.68 2.85
CA LEU A 204 -13.60 -20.13 2.88
C LEU A 204 -13.03 -20.55 1.51
N TYR A 205 -11.78 -20.95 1.50
CA TYR A 205 -11.22 -21.66 0.35
C TYR A 205 -11.71 -23.10 0.40
N ASP A 206 -12.25 -23.58 -0.71
CA ASP A 206 -12.56 -24.99 -0.88
C ASP A 206 -11.23 -25.78 -0.90
N SER A 207 -11.00 -26.58 0.13
CA SER A 207 -9.81 -27.40 0.29
C SER A 207 -9.72 -28.60 -0.65
N THR A 208 -10.63 -28.72 -1.60
CA THR A 208 -10.67 -29.82 -2.60
C THR A 208 -9.86 -29.53 -3.85
N ILE A 209 -9.19 -28.36 -3.94
CA ILE A 209 -8.24 -28.05 -5.02
C ILE A 209 -6.82 -28.21 -4.47
N ALA A 210 -6.35 -29.44 -4.36
CA ALA A 210 -4.95 -29.81 -4.18
C ALA A 210 -4.52 -30.65 -5.38
#